data_992cc5dcefcaf419b552044b8a24f029
#
_entry.id   992cc5dcefcaf419b552044b8a24f029
#
_cell.length_a   1.000
_cell.length_b   1.000
_cell.length_c   1.000
_cell.angle_alpha   90.00
_cell.angle_beta   90.00
_cell.angle_gamma   90.00
#
_symmetry.space_group_name_H-M   'P 1'
#
loop_
_entity.id
_entity.type
_entity.pdbx_description
1 polymer ?
#
loop_
_entity_poly.entity_id
_entity_poly.type
_entity_poly.pdbx_seq_one_letter_code
_entity_poly.pdbx_strand_id
1 'polypeptide(L)'
;MAEVTLKHIKKVYPNTEKKSKKGQKKSNLMVTDEGVLAVQDFNLDIKDREFIVLVGPSGCGKSTTLRMVAGLEEISGGELLIDGKRMNDVAPKGRDIAMVFQSYALYPHMTVRENMEFPLKLRKMPKDEMNKRVDEVAEILDIT
;
A
#
# COMPACT_ATOMS: atom_id res chain seq x y z
N MET A 1 -0.74 15.87 7.96
CA MET A 1 -0.37 14.52 7.51
C MET A 1 -0.26 13.65 8.76
N ALA A 2 0.06 12.39 8.64
CA ALA A 2 0.02 11.44 9.75
C ALA A 2 1.41 10.90 10.07
N GLU A 3 1.68 10.57 11.33
CA GLU A 3 2.85 9.80 11.74
C GLU A 3 2.59 8.31 11.48
N VAL A 4 3.59 7.58 10.96
CA VAL A 4 3.47 6.14 10.70
C VAL A 4 4.60 5.39 11.39
N THR A 5 4.26 4.43 12.21
CA THR A 5 5.22 3.59 12.93
C THR A 5 5.03 2.13 12.57
N LEU A 6 6.08 1.49 12.11
CA LEU A 6 6.17 0.05 11.87
C LEU A 6 7.07 -0.55 12.96
N LYS A 7 6.54 -1.51 13.73
CA LYS A 7 7.27 -2.19 14.82
C LYS A 7 7.30 -3.68 14.56
N HIS A 8 8.50 -4.22 14.37
CA HIS A 8 8.73 -5.66 14.19
C HIS A 8 7.84 -6.30 13.12
N ILE A 9 7.57 -5.57 12.03
CA ILE A 9 6.69 -6.02 10.96
C ILE A 9 7.26 -7.27 10.31
N LYS A 10 6.44 -8.30 10.26
CA LYS A 10 6.75 -9.59 9.64
C LYS A 10 5.63 -9.96 8.65
N LYS A 11 6.01 -10.47 7.48
CA LYS A 11 5.09 -11.06 6.51
C LYS A 11 5.58 -12.44 6.09
N VAL A 12 4.72 -13.42 6.30
CA VAL A 12 4.90 -14.80 5.85
C VAL A 12 3.72 -15.16 4.94
N TYR A 13 4.02 -15.63 3.74
CA TYR A 13 3.03 -16.22 2.86
C TYR A 13 2.99 -17.73 3.10
N PRO A 14 1.87 -18.29 3.55
CA PRO A 14 1.78 -19.72 3.82
C PRO A 14 2.01 -20.53 2.54
N ASN A 15 2.72 -21.65 2.67
CA ASN A 15 2.90 -22.57 1.55
C ASN A 15 1.56 -23.20 1.16
N THR A 16 0.99 -22.80 0.04
CA THR A 16 -0.26 -23.36 -0.52
C THR A 16 -0.04 -24.66 -1.29
N GLU A 17 1.22 -25.08 -1.50
CA GLU A 17 1.52 -26.31 -2.24
C GLU A 17 1.89 -27.48 -1.32
N LYS A 18 0.95 -28.44 -1.24
CA LYS A 18 1.27 -29.81 -0.90
C LYS A 18 2.18 -30.38 -1.98
N LYS A 19 3.45 -30.64 -1.60
CA LYS A 19 4.39 -31.53 -2.31
C LYS A 19 4.37 -31.45 -3.85
N SER A 20 5.21 -30.62 -4.44
CA SER A 20 5.81 -30.95 -5.73
C SER A 20 7.32 -30.73 -5.68
N LYS A 21 7.99 -31.86 -5.84
CA LYS A 21 9.34 -32.16 -6.32
C LYS A 21 10.41 -31.06 -6.33
N LYS A 22 11.53 -31.45 -5.71
CA LYS A 22 12.88 -30.91 -5.85
C LYS A 22 13.13 -30.20 -7.18
N GLY A 23 13.63 -28.97 -7.10
CA GLY A 23 14.47 -28.40 -8.12
C GLY A 23 13.86 -27.20 -8.82
N GLN A 24 13.96 -26.02 -8.19
CA GLN A 24 14.36 -24.79 -8.86
C GLN A 24 14.64 -23.69 -7.82
N LYS A 25 15.93 -23.45 -7.56
CA LYS A 25 16.43 -22.24 -6.91
C LYS A 25 16.18 -21.07 -7.85
N LYS A 26 15.24 -20.20 -7.52
CA LYS A 26 15.13 -18.83 -8.06
C LYS A 26 14.23 -17.98 -7.18
N SER A 27 14.70 -17.60 -6.00
CA SER A 27 14.40 -16.33 -5.33
C SER A 27 15.20 -16.25 -4.03
N ASN A 28 15.73 -15.08 -3.70
CA ASN A 28 16.40 -14.79 -2.44
C ASN A 28 15.42 -14.73 -1.24
N LEU A 29 14.27 -15.37 -1.34
CA LEU A 29 13.26 -15.43 -0.30
C LEU A 29 13.58 -16.62 0.61
N MET A 30 13.65 -16.37 1.91
CA MET A 30 13.81 -17.42 2.91
C MET A 30 12.50 -18.23 2.99
N VAL A 31 12.59 -19.51 2.67
CA VAL A 31 11.50 -20.46 2.87
C VAL A 31 11.65 -21.07 4.26
N THR A 32 10.66 -20.84 5.11
CA THR A 32 10.55 -21.45 6.45
C THR A 32 9.52 -22.57 6.43
N ASP A 33 9.44 -23.35 7.50
CA ASP A 33 8.41 -24.39 7.65
C ASP A 33 6.98 -23.81 7.63
N GLU A 34 6.84 -22.53 8.00
CA GLU A 34 5.58 -21.79 8.01
C GLU A 34 5.21 -21.21 6.64
N GLY A 35 6.17 -21.05 5.72
CA GLY A 35 5.94 -20.46 4.42
C GLY A 35 7.11 -19.63 3.89
N VAL A 36 6.80 -18.78 2.90
CA VAL A 36 7.77 -17.87 2.31
C VAL A 36 7.83 -16.58 3.12
N LEU A 37 8.97 -16.29 3.72
CA LEU A 37 9.21 -15.06 4.48
C LEU A 37 9.50 -13.89 3.51
N ALA A 38 8.57 -12.98 3.38
CA ALA A 38 8.68 -11.83 2.48
C ALA A 38 9.21 -10.57 3.18
N VAL A 39 8.87 -10.37 4.45
CA VAL A 39 9.37 -9.26 5.28
C VAL A 39 9.70 -9.82 6.66
N GLN A 40 10.90 -9.51 7.17
CA GLN A 40 11.39 -9.99 8.46
C GLN A 40 11.80 -8.81 9.32
N ASP A 41 11.18 -8.71 10.51
CA ASP A 41 11.53 -7.76 11.58
C ASP A 41 11.81 -6.33 11.07
N PHE A 42 10.90 -5.78 10.28
CA PHE A 42 11.05 -4.45 9.71
C PHE A 42 10.54 -3.39 10.68
N ASN A 43 11.42 -2.44 10.99
CA ASN A 43 11.15 -1.34 11.91
C ASN A 43 11.37 -0.01 11.19
N LEU A 44 10.42 0.91 11.28
CA LEU A 44 10.52 2.24 10.68
C LEU A 44 9.57 3.21 11.38
N ASP A 45 10.09 4.37 11.77
CA ASP A 45 9.30 5.50 12.27
C ASP A 45 9.34 6.63 11.25
N ILE A 46 8.16 7.00 10.75
CA ILE A 46 7.98 8.09 9.79
C ILE A 46 7.23 9.22 10.51
N LYS A 47 7.87 10.37 10.60
CA LYS A 47 7.28 11.55 11.24
C LYS A 47 6.28 12.25 10.31
N ASP A 48 5.44 13.09 10.88
CA ASP A 48 4.55 13.93 10.09
C ASP A 48 5.34 14.75 9.06
N ARG A 49 4.85 14.76 7.81
CA ARG A 49 5.45 15.47 6.65
C ARG A 49 6.81 14.95 6.20
N GLU A 50 7.23 13.81 6.66
CA GLU A 50 8.47 13.18 6.21
C GLU A 50 8.27 12.47 4.86
N PHE A 51 9.26 12.58 3.98
CA PHE A 51 9.31 11.85 2.70
C PHE A 51 10.28 10.69 2.81
N ILE A 52 9.76 9.48 2.64
CA ILE A 52 10.54 8.23 2.79
C ILE A 52 10.61 7.50 1.45
N VAL A 53 11.79 6.97 1.14
CA VAL A 53 12.03 6.12 -0.03
C VAL A 53 12.53 4.76 0.42
N LEU A 54 11.84 3.68 0.04
CA LEU A 54 12.27 2.31 0.24
C LEU A 54 13.14 1.86 -0.94
N VAL A 55 14.41 1.58 -0.69
CA VAL A 55 15.40 1.16 -1.70
C VAL A 55 15.81 -0.29 -1.45
N GLY A 56 16.06 -1.04 -2.51
CA GLY A 56 16.53 -2.41 -2.42
C GLY A 56 16.27 -3.22 -3.70
N PRO A 57 16.86 -4.40 -3.83
CA PRO A 57 16.71 -5.27 -5.01
C PRO A 57 15.26 -5.73 -5.21
N SER A 58 14.95 -6.26 -6.40
CA SER A 58 13.64 -6.84 -6.68
C SER A 58 13.37 -8.02 -5.72
N GLY A 59 12.15 -8.08 -5.18
CA GLY A 59 11.74 -9.16 -4.28
C GLY A 59 12.16 -8.98 -2.80
N CYS A 60 12.79 -7.87 -2.39
CA CYS A 60 13.20 -7.64 -1.01
C CYS A 60 12.06 -7.13 -0.08
N GLY A 61 10.80 -7.19 -0.51
CA GLY A 61 9.65 -6.85 0.34
C GLY A 61 9.13 -5.42 0.28
N LYS A 62 9.71 -4.50 -0.54
CA LYS A 62 9.27 -3.09 -0.63
C LYS A 62 7.77 -2.93 -0.91
N SER A 63 7.32 -3.54 -2.00
CA SER A 63 5.91 -3.47 -2.39
C SER A 63 5.00 -4.18 -1.38
N THR A 64 5.46 -5.26 -0.77
CA THR A 64 4.74 -5.97 0.30
C THR A 64 4.57 -5.06 1.52
N THR A 65 5.64 -4.35 1.93
CA THR A 65 5.58 -3.39 3.04
C THR A 65 4.59 -2.26 2.75
N LEU A 66 4.65 -1.65 1.56
CA LEU A 66 3.70 -0.61 1.16
C LEU A 66 2.25 -1.13 1.15
N ARG A 67 2.02 -2.36 0.67
CA ARG A 67 0.69 -2.98 0.68
C ARG A 67 0.18 -3.27 2.09
N MET A 68 1.06 -3.66 3.03
CA MET A 68 0.70 -3.82 4.44
C MET A 68 0.33 -2.48 5.08
N VAL A 69 1.07 -1.40 4.81
CA VAL A 69 0.72 -0.05 5.27
C VAL A 69 -0.65 0.38 4.71
N ALA A 70 -0.92 0.07 3.45
CA ALA A 70 -2.20 0.37 2.81
C ALA A 70 -3.37 -0.53 3.27
N GLY A 71 -3.09 -1.63 3.98
CA GLY A 71 -4.10 -2.60 4.38
C GLY A 71 -4.56 -3.52 3.26
N LEU A 72 -3.83 -3.55 2.14
CA LEU A 72 -4.06 -4.44 1.00
C LEU A 72 -3.41 -5.82 1.20
N GLU A 73 -2.62 -5.95 2.24
CA GLU A 73 -1.92 -7.17 2.64
C GLU A 73 -1.94 -7.29 4.15
N GLU A 74 -2.24 -8.48 4.66
CA GLU A 74 -2.25 -8.74 6.10
C GLU A 74 -0.84 -8.79 6.68
N ILE A 75 -0.67 -8.25 7.88
CA ILE A 75 0.55 -8.32 8.66
C ILE A 75 0.57 -9.63 9.42
N SER A 76 1.61 -10.47 9.23
CA SER A 76 1.76 -11.75 9.94
C SER A 76 2.30 -11.60 11.36
N GLY A 77 3.00 -10.51 11.65
CA GLY A 77 3.51 -10.20 12.99
C GLY A 77 3.95 -8.75 13.09
N GLY A 78 4.06 -8.24 14.32
CA GLY A 78 4.39 -6.86 14.60
C GLY A 78 3.17 -5.94 14.61
N GLU A 79 3.41 -4.64 14.67
CA GLU A 79 2.38 -3.61 14.76
C GLU A 79 2.62 -2.48 13.75
N LEU A 80 1.54 -2.08 13.09
CA LEU A 80 1.47 -0.86 12.29
C LEU A 80 0.60 0.17 13.02
N LEU A 81 1.15 1.34 13.27
CA LEU A 81 0.45 2.46 13.87
C LEU A 81 0.38 3.62 12.86
N ILE A 82 -0.78 4.25 12.76
CA ILE A 82 -0.96 5.53 12.05
C ILE A 82 -1.59 6.50 13.05
N ASP A 83 -0.92 7.63 13.32
CA ASP A 83 -1.28 8.59 14.38
C ASP A 83 -1.51 7.90 15.73
N GLY A 84 -0.63 6.98 16.11
CA GLY A 84 -0.70 6.24 17.35
C GLY A 84 -1.79 5.17 17.43
N LYS A 85 -2.62 5.01 16.40
CA LYS A 85 -3.66 3.97 16.33
C LYS A 85 -3.15 2.73 15.63
N ARG A 86 -3.35 1.57 16.26
CA ARG A 86 -3.04 0.27 15.64
C ARG A 86 -3.95 0.01 14.44
N MET A 87 -3.34 -0.25 13.28
CA MET A 87 -4.01 -0.40 11.98
C MET A 87 -4.03 -1.84 11.44
N ASN A 88 -3.43 -2.80 12.13
CA ASN A 88 -3.31 -4.18 11.64
C ASN A 88 -4.64 -4.76 11.13
N ASP A 89 -5.71 -4.53 11.86
CA ASP A 89 -7.04 -5.11 11.61
C ASP A 89 -8.02 -4.11 10.95
N VAL A 90 -7.50 -2.93 10.56
CA VAL A 90 -8.31 -1.87 9.94
C VAL A 90 -8.24 -2.01 8.42
N ALA A 91 -9.40 -2.13 7.78
CA ALA A 91 -9.52 -2.19 6.32
C ALA A 91 -8.95 -0.91 5.65
N PRO A 92 -8.49 -0.96 4.38
CA PRO A 92 -7.92 0.19 3.67
C PRO A 92 -8.78 1.45 3.73
N LYS A 93 -10.09 1.28 3.59
CA LYS A 93 -11.09 2.36 3.66
C LYS A 93 -11.05 3.15 4.97
N GLY A 94 -10.66 2.50 6.08
CA GLY A 94 -10.60 3.11 7.42
C GLY A 94 -9.26 3.76 7.76
N ARG A 95 -8.27 3.77 6.86
CA ARG A 95 -6.91 4.24 7.15
C ARG A 95 -6.61 5.67 6.69
N ASP A 96 -7.53 6.32 6.00
CA ASP A 96 -7.38 7.66 5.41
C ASP A 96 -6.05 7.87 4.66
N ILE A 97 -5.71 6.91 3.81
CA ILE A 97 -4.51 6.89 2.98
C ILE A 97 -4.86 6.96 1.50
N ALA A 98 -3.88 7.33 0.68
CA ALA A 98 -3.94 7.19 -0.78
C ALA A 98 -2.75 6.38 -1.27
N MET A 99 -2.94 5.58 -2.31
CA MET A 99 -1.88 4.78 -2.91
C MET A 99 -1.93 4.90 -4.43
N VAL A 100 -0.76 5.14 -5.04
CA VAL A 100 -0.60 5.07 -6.50
C VAL A 100 -0.06 3.70 -6.85
N PHE A 101 -0.80 2.97 -7.69
CA PHE A 101 -0.40 1.63 -8.12
C PHE A 101 0.47 1.69 -9.37
N GLN A 102 1.38 0.73 -9.53
CA GLN A 102 2.22 0.60 -10.71
C GLN A 102 1.41 0.40 -12.00
N SER A 103 0.23 -0.20 -11.90
CA SER A 103 -0.73 -0.39 -13.01
C SER A 103 -1.68 0.79 -13.21
N TYR A 104 -1.43 1.92 -12.53
CA TYR A 104 -2.24 3.15 -12.54
C TYR A 104 -3.67 2.98 -12.01
N ALA A 105 -4.23 1.79 -11.95
CA ALA A 105 -5.56 1.43 -11.40
C ALA A 105 -6.71 2.35 -11.86
N LEU A 106 -6.67 2.79 -13.12
CA LEU A 106 -7.74 3.60 -13.72
C LEU A 106 -8.97 2.74 -14.02
N TYR A 107 -10.14 3.33 -13.85
CA TYR A 107 -11.41 2.73 -14.27
C TYR A 107 -11.58 2.90 -15.79
N PRO A 108 -11.42 1.84 -16.60
CA PRO A 108 -11.35 1.98 -18.06
C PRO A 108 -12.67 2.40 -18.72
N HIS A 109 -13.78 2.26 -18.00
CA HIS A 109 -15.12 2.64 -18.44
C HIS A 109 -15.49 4.07 -18.05
N MET A 110 -14.60 4.79 -17.38
CA MET A 110 -14.77 6.18 -16.95
C MET A 110 -13.85 7.09 -17.77
N THR A 111 -14.31 8.32 -18.03
CA THR A 111 -13.49 9.39 -18.60
C THR A 111 -12.38 9.79 -17.62
N VAL A 112 -11.39 10.57 -18.09
CA VAL A 112 -10.33 11.13 -17.24
C VAL A 112 -10.94 11.93 -16.08
N ARG A 113 -11.88 12.83 -16.39
CA ARG A 113 -12.59 13.64 -15.40
C ARG A 113 -13.31 12.76 -14.36
N GLU A 114 -14.05 11.75 -14.80
CA GLU A 114 -14.76 10.85 -13.89
C GLU A 114 -13.82 10.06 -12.99
N ASN A 115 -12.66 9.63 -13.48
CA ASN A 115 -11.62 9.00 -12.68
C ASN A 115 -11.10 9.94 -11.58
N MET A 116 -10.91 11.23 -11.90
CA MET A 116 -10.48 12.25 -10.93
C MET A 116 -11.57 12.59 -9.90
N GLU A 117 -12.82 12.63 -10.33
CA GLU A 117 -13.97 12.91 -9.48
C GLU A 117 -14.33 11.76 -8.53
N PHE A 118 -14.05 10.52 -8.91
CA PHE A 118 -14.51 9.33 -8.19
C PHE A 118 -14.15 9.32 -6.70
N PRO A 119 -12.89 9.56 -6.28
CA PRO A 119 -12.54 9.60 -4.86
C PRO A 119 -13.21 10.75 -4.11
N LEU A 120 -13.49 11.87 -4.78
CA LEU A 120 -14.15 13.03 -4.18
C LEU A 120 -15.65 12.76 -3.99
N LYS A 121 -16.27 12.04 -4.94
CA LYS A 121 -17.67 11.54 -4.81
C LYS A 121 -17.82 10.58 -3.63
N LEU A 122 -16.85 9.69 -3.42
CA LEU A 122 -16.85 8.78 -2.27
C LEU A 122 -16.77 9.53 -0.93
N ARG A 123 -16.07 10.66 -0.89
CA ARG A 123 -16.00 11.56 0.26
C ARG A 123 -17.20 12.49 0.39
N LYS A 124 -18.19 12.36 -0.50
CA LYS A 124 -19.41 13.20 -0.54
C LYS A 124 -19.11 14.70 -0.64
N MET A 125 -18.05 15.06 -1.37
CA MET A 125 -17.68 16.47 -1.59
C MET A 125 -18.76 17.20 -2.39
N PRO A 126 -19.10 18.46 -2.05
CA PRO A 126 -20.02 19.28 -2.83
C PRO A 126 -19.54 19.41 -4.29
N LYS A 127 -20.48 19.43 -5.24
CA LYS A 127 -20.16 19.40 -6.67
C LYS A 127 -19.30 20.59 -7.14
N ASP A 128 -19.55 21.77 -6.61
CA ASP A 128 -18.81 22.98 -6.99
C ASP A 128 -17.34 22.91 -6.51
N GLU A 129 -17.12 22.44 -5.30
CA GLU A 129 -15.78 22.24 -4.75
C GLU A 129 -15.05 21.11 -5.48
N MET A 130 -15.76 20.04 -5.82
CA MET A 130 -15.21 18.92 -6.59
C MET A 130 -14.75 19.36 -7.97
N ASN A 131 -15.56 20.12 -8.71
CA ASN A 131 -15.20 20.67 -10.02
C ASN A 131 -13.94 21.53 -9.93
N LYS A 132 -13.91 22.47 -8.98
CA LYS A 132 -12.74 23.33 -8.76
C LYS A 132 -11.46 22.53 -8.51
N ARG A 133 -11.53 21.51 -7.64
CA ARG A 133 -10.38 20.62 -7.34
C ARG A 133 -9.93 19.84 -8.56
N VAL A 134 -10.84 19.32 -9.35
CA VAL A 134 -10.53 18.55 -10.56
C VAL A 134 -9.86 19.46 -11.60
N ASP A 135 -10.40 20.67 -11.82
CA ASP A 135 -9.84 21.61 -12.77
C ASP A 135 -8.43 22.07 -12.34
N GLU A 136 -8.21 22.39 -11.07
CA GLU A 136 -6.89 22.72 -10.51
C GLU A 136 -5.86 21.58 -10.75
N VAL A 137 -6.24 20.34 -10.51
CA VAL A 137 -5.33 19.19 -10.72
C VAL A 137 -5.10 18.92 -12.19
N ALA A 138 -6.13 19.04 -13.04
CA ALA A 138 -6.00 18.90 -14.48
C ALA A 138 -5.01 19.93 -15.07
N GLU A 139 -5.05 21.17 -14.60
CA GLU A 139 -4.11 22.23 -14.98
C GLU A 139 -2.67 21.89 -14.55
N ILE A 140 -2.47 21.45 -13.30
CA ILE A 140 -1.14 21.03 -12.80
C ILE A 140 -0.56 19.87 -13.62
N LEU A 141 -1.40 18.94 -14.08
CA LEU A 141 -1.00 17.78 -14.85
C LEU A 141 -0.94 18.01 -16.37
N ASP A 142 -1.28 19.20 -16.84
CA ASP A 142 -1.34 19.59 -18.27
C ASP A 142 -2.23 18.65 -19.11
N ILE A 143 -3.41 18.31 -18.56
CA ILE A 143 -4.44 17.45 -19.19
C ILE A 143 -5.80 18.14 -19.32
N THR A 144 -5.79 19.45 -19.53
CA THR A 144 -6.99 20.28 -19.73
C THR A 144 -7.59 20.13 -21.12
#